data_f0e65ed5f6461177083cc48f5ec0cd1b
#
_entry.id   f0e65ed5f6461177083cc48f5ec0cd1b
#
_cell.length_a   1.000
_cell.length_b   1.000
_cell.length_c   1.000
_cell.angle_alpha   90.00
_cell.angle_beta   90.00
_cell.angle_gamma   90.00
#
_symmetry.space_group_name_H-M   'P 1'
#
loop_
_entity.id
_entity.type
_entity.pdbx_description
1 polymer ?
#
loop_
_entity_poly.entity_id
_entity_poly.type
_entity_poly.pdbx_seq_one_letter_code
_entity_poly.pdbx_strand_id
1 'polypeptide(L)'
;YKPVKISIEIANINSSICFYVFCPVRLRQLIEGQIYAQYPSSEIEEVSDYANAAQLYENDSYPLTAELALTDPDLYPIKRYSQFEDKQAKIQLDPLASITVALSNLSSDDEKICIQIVVRPLHEKWRKVFVKCIKIMRKGLFLNIETLQKAYAKAFCNRNLFIRFGIFPIYIFFWFQGIFAGTKIFDRSIANKEGLVEEQISKQHEKETAIVAAIDKVGKLLYEVNIRIVYFSKSKNRMQKALKLHEIAAPFKQFNIPHLNGFRIKKIKDGRVATKRFQQRTMRRPFVLNIEELATIYHLPNITVATPKILYVRSKKLEPPQNLPIYSPNEIVPLGITNFRGNKLKFGMNNEDRRKHAYIIGKTGMGKSTLLMNMIFADIHAGRGVALIDPHGDAAEMVLNYVPSDRINDVILFDP
;
A
#
# COMPACT_ATOMS: atom_id res chain seq x y z
N TYR A 1 -6.12 -22.97 11.82
CA TYR A 1 -6.47 -21.70 11.17
C TYR A 1 -5.20 -21.16 10.50
N LYS A 2 -5.19 -21.06 9.17
CA LYS A 2 -4.09 -20.37 8.48
C LYS A 2 -4.37 -18.86 8.56
N PRO A 3 -3.46 -18.06 9.14
CA PRO A 3 -3.67 -16.62 9.20
C PRO A 3 -3.78 -16.05 7.79
N VAL A 4 -4.74 -15.14 7.61
CA VAL A 4 -4.99 -14.50 6.32
C VAL A 4 -3.82 -13.58 5.96
N LYS A 5 -3.37 -13.64 4.73
CA LYS A 5 -2.40 -12.69 4.18
C LYS A 5 -3.13 -11.60 3.40
N ILE A 6 -2.65 -10.39 3.52
CA ILE A 6 -3.01 -9.25 2.67
C ILE A 6 -1.74 -8.72 2.00
N SER A 7 -1.89 -8.03 0.89
CA SER A 7 -0.79 -7.29 0.26
C SER A 7 -1.19 -5.83 0.16
N ILE A 8 -0.33 -4.95 0.63
CA ILE A 8 -0.42 -3.51 0.46
C ILE A 8 0.69 -3.11 -0.50
N GLU A 9 0.34 -2.35 -1.53
CA GLU A 9 1.21 -2.16 -2.67
C GLU A 9 1.21 -0.71 -3.13
N ILE A 10 2.36 -0.20 -3.55
CA ILE A 10 2.51 1.10 -4.18
C ILE A 10 3.07 0.85 -5.57
N ALA A 11 2.38 1.29 -6.59
CA ALA A 11 2.84 1.08 -7.95
C ALA A 11 2.76 2.38 -8.77
N ASN A 12 3.81 2.61 -9.56
CA ASN A 12 3.79 3.59 -10.63
C ASN A 12 3.54 2.85 -11.93
N ILE A 13 2.33 3.03 -12.47
CA ILE A 13 1.85 2.43 -13.71
C ILE A 13 1.22 3.55 -14.53
N ASN A 14 1.57 3.65 -15.82
CA ASN A 14 1.07 4.70 -16.72
C ASN A 14 1.31 6.12 -16.14
N SER A 15 2.51 6.35 -15.65
CA SER A 15 2.95 7.64 -15.08
C SER A 15 2.15 8.13 -13.87
N SER A 16 1.35 7.26 -13.23
CA SER A 16 0.58 7.56 -12.03
C SER A 16 0.95 6.65 -10.87
N ILE A 17 1.14 7.24 -9.69
CA ILE A 17 1.42 6.49 -8.46
C ILE A 17 0.09 6.17 -7.78
N CYS A 18 -0.21 4.88 -7.68
CA CYS A 18 -1.42 4.36 -7.07
C CYS A 18 -1.10 3.46 -5.88
N PHE A 19 -2.01 3.45 -4.90
CA PHE A 19 -1.96 2.63 -3.70
C PHE A 19 -2.98 1.50 -3.85
N TYR A 20 -2.52 0.26 -3.75
CA TYR A 20 -3.37 -0.91 -3.92
C TYR A 20 -3.43 -1.75 -2.65
N VAL A 21 -4.58 -2.34 -2.40
CA VAL A 21 -4.76 -3.35 -1.35
C VAL A 21 -5.32 -4.62 -1.99
N PHE A 22 -4.58 -5.71 -1.90
CA PHE A 22 -5.04 -7.02 -2.31
C PHE A 22 -5.40 -7.84 -1.08
N CYS A 23 -6.67 -8.20 -0.96
CA CYS A 23 -7.20 -8.94 0.18
C CYS A 23 -8.26 -9.97 -0.25
N PRO A 24 -8.56 -10.98 0.58
CA PRO A 24 -9.72 -11.83 0.36
C PRO A 24 -11.03 -11.04 0.41
N VAL A 25 -11.99 -11.37 -0.45
CA VAL A 25 -13.29 -10.69 -0.58
C VAL A 25 -13.99 -10.49 0.77
N ARG A 26 -13.93 -11.48 1.65
CA ARG A 26 -14.53 -11.43 3.00
C ARG A 26 -13.99 -10.31 3.90
N LEU A 27 -12.79 -9.76 3.60
CA LEU A 27 -12.19 -8.66 4.35
C LEU A 27 -12.38 -7.29 3.70
N ARG A 28 -12.97 -7.25 2.51
CA ARG A 28 -13.13 -6.03 1.73
C ARG A 28 -13.84 -4.94 2.54
N GLN A 29 -15.06 -5.19 3.00
CA GLN A 29 -15.85 -4.21 3.74
C GLN A 29 -15.15 -3.71 5.01
N LEU A 30 -14.44 -4.61 5.72
CA LEU A 30 -13.68 -4.23 6.89
C LEU A 30 -12.54 -3.26 6.52
N ILE A 31 -11.78 -3.58 5.48
CA ILE A 31 -10.64 -2.76 5.05
C ILE A 31 -11.11 -1.41 4.52
N GLU A 32 -12.12 -1.39 3.64
CA GLU A 32 -12.72 -0.16 3.12
C GLU A 32 -13.24 0.72 4.26
N GLY A 33 -13.97 0.14 5.22
CA GLY A 33 -14.47 0.85 6.38
C GLY A 33 -13.36 1.46 7.25
N GLN A 34 -12.26 0.74 7.47
CA GLN A 34 -11.11 1.26 8.22
C GLN A 34 -10.37 2.38 7.46
N ILE A 35 -10.23 2.27 6.13
CA ILE A 35 -9.63 3.32 5.33
C ILE A 35 -10.49 4.59 5.38
N TYR A 36 -11.80 4.48 5.16
CA TYR A 36 -12.69 5.64 5.20
C TYR A 36 -12.79 6.28 6.61
N ALA A 37 -12.65 5.49 7.67
CA ALA A 37 -12.64 6.01 9.04
C ALA A 37 -11.43 6.90 9.32
N GLN A 38 -10.26 6.59 8.74
CA GLN A 38 -9.03 7.36 8.92
C GLN A 38 -8.80 8.39 7.82
N TYR A 39 -9.25 8.10 6.60
CA TYR A 39 -9.10 8.93 5.40
C TYR A 39 -10.47 9.16 4.73
N PRO A 40 -11.35 10.00 5.33
CA PRO A 40 -12.73 10.17 4.85
C PRO A 40 -12.84 10.73 3.43
N SER A 41 -11.79 11.41 2.95
CA SER A 41 -11.72 11.99 1.60
C SER A 41 -11.07 11.05 0.56
N SER A 42 -10.65 9.86 0.96
CA SER A 42 -10.08 8.89 -0.01
C SER A 42 -11.15 8.37 -0.97
N GLU A 43 -10.72 8.00 -2.16
CA GLU A 43 -11.54 7.30 -3.15
C GLU A 43 -11.01 5.88 -3.30
N ILE A 44 -11.88 4.88 -3.14
CA ILE A 44 -11.55 3.48 -3.26
C ILE A 44 -12.31 2.91 -4.45
N GLU A 45 -11.58 2.34 -5.40
CA GLU A 45 -12.14 1.68 -6.57
C GLU A 45 -11.71 0.22 -6.62
N GLU A 46 -12.64 -0.64 -7.03
CA GLU A 46 -12.30 -2.02 -7.35
C GLU A 46 -11.73 -2.09 -8.77
N VAL A 47 -10.52 -2.60 -8.87
CA VAL A 47 -9.81 -2.73 -10.15
C VAL A 47 -9.42 -4.18 -10.40
N SER A 48 -9.21 -4.54 -11.67
CA SER A 48 -8.63 -5.82 -12.04
C SER A 48 -7.22 -5.95 -11.48
N ASP A 49 -6.79 -7.20 -11.19
CA ASP A 49 -5.46 -7.44 -10.63
C ASP A 49 -4.35 -7.01 -11.61
N TYR A 50 -3.79 -5.84 -11.38
CA TYR A 50 -2.75 -5.27 -12.23
C TYR A 50 -1.52 -6.17 -12.36
N ALA A 51 -1.18 -6.95 -11.32
CA ALA A 51 -0.03 -7.85 -11.34
C ALA A 51 -0.15 -8.98 -12.39
N ASN A 52 -1.37 -9.25 -12.86
CA ASN A 52 -1.67 -10.21 -13.92
C ASN A 52 -2.00 -9.54 -15.27
N ALA A 53 -2.00 -8.21 -15.34
CA ALA A 53 -2.30 -7.49 -16.57
C ALA A 53 -1.25 -7.78 -17.66
N ALA A 54 -1.71 -8.17 -18.86
CA ALA A 54 -0.84 -8.47 -20.00
C ALA A 54 0.10 -7.32 -20.35
N GLN A 55 -0.38 -6.08 -20.20
CA GLN A 55 0.39 -4.84 -20.44
C GLN A 55 1.67 -4.71 -19.61
N LEU A 56 1.80 -5.44 -18.48
CA LEU A 56 3.05 -5.45 -17.71
C LEU A 56 4.10 -6.38 -18.32
N TYR A 57 3.68 -7.35 -19.14
CA TYR A 57 4.52 -8.42 -19.66
C TYR A 57 4.69 -8.36 -21.18
N GLU A 58 4.29 -7.27 -21.80
CA GLU A 58 4.53 -7.02 -23.22
C GLU A 58 6.02 -7.15 -23.55
N ASN A 59 6.34 -7.84 -24.64
CA ASN A 59 7.69 -8.09 -25.17
C ASN A 59 8.55 -9.14 -24.45
N ASP A 60 7.97 -10.22 -23.92
CA ASP A 60 8.72 -11.37 -23.35
C ASP A 60 9.78 -11.02 -22.29
N SER A 61 9.75 -9.79 -21.77
CA SER A 61 10.72 -9.30 -20.81
C SER A 61 10.26 -9.56 -19.38
N TYR A 62 10.93 -10.48 -18.71
CA TYR A 62 10.67 -10.71 -17.28
C TYR A 62 11.12 -9.51 -16.45
N PRO A 63 10.29 -9.12 -15.45
CA PRO A 63 10.67 -8.06 -14.53
C PRO A 63 11.88 -8.45 -13.69
N LEU A 64 12.68 -7.46 -13.35
CA LEU A 64 13.72 -7.63 -12.35
C LEU A 64 13.15 -7.34 -10.96
N THR A 65 13.41 -8.23 -10.02
CA THR A 65 12.79 -8.20 -8.68
C THR A 65 13.86 -8.16 -7.60
N ALA A 66 13.79 -7.19 -6.70
CA ALA A 66 14.58 -7.14 -5.48
C ALA A 66 13.74 -7.53 -4.27
N GLU A 67 14.21 -8.48 -3.47
CA GLU A 67 13.61 -8.80 -2.16
C GLU A 67 14.41 -8.09 -1.06
N LEU A 68 13.74 -7.31 -0.22
CA LEU A 68 14.35 -6.70 0.95
C LEU A 68 14.44 -7.70 2.11
N ALA A 69 15.43 -7.51 2.97
CA ALA A 69 15.58 -8.22 4.22
C ALA A 69 16.10 -7.26 5.28
N LEU A 70 15.92 -7.61 6.53
CA LEU A 70 16.53 -6.89 7.64
C LEU A 70 18.05 -7.17 7.67
N THR A 71 18.82 -6.19 8.17
CA THR A 71 20.28 -6.31 8.36
C THR A 71 20.62 -7.21 9.53
N ASP A 72 19.81 -7.10 10.58
CA ASP A 72 19.99 -7.72 11.89
C ASP A 72 18.77 -8.58 12.27
N PRO A 73 18.79 -9.30 13.41
CA PRO A 73 17.68 -10.14 13.81
C PRO A 73 16.36 -9.40 13.88
N ASP A 74 15.29 -10.11 13.52
CA ASP A 74 13.91 -9.63 13.56
C ASP A 74 13.49 -9.08 14.94
N LEU A 75 14.26 -9.38 15.98
CA LEU A 75 14.04 -8.94 17.34
C LEU A 75 14.27 -7.44 17.51
N TYR A 76 15.20 -6.88 16.76
CA TYR A 76 15.53 -5.44 16.83
C TYR A 76 14.63 -4.62 15.93
N PRO A 77 14.18 -3.43 16.38
CA PRO A 77 13.34 -2.56 15.58
C PRO A 77 14.12 -1.79 14.50
N ILE A 78 13.39 -1.41 13.46
CA ILE A 78 13.79 -0.35 12.52
C ILE A 78 13.26 1.00 13.01
N LYS A 79 13.67 2.08 12.36
CA LYS A 79 13.23 3.45 12.66
C LYS A 79 11.72 3.59 12.46
N ARG A 80 11.05 4.16 13.44
CA ARG A 80 9.57 4.36 13.48
C ARG A 80 9.21 5.82 13.22
N TYR A 81 7.96 6.07 12.88
CA TYR A 81 7.44 7.39 12.49
C TYR A 81 7.78 8.48 13.51
N SER A 82 7.64 8.24 14.81
CA SER A 82 7.98 9.19 15.86
C SER A 82 9.45 9.63 15.88
N GLN A 83 10.33 8.91 15.18
CA GLN A 83 11.76 9.21 15.09
C GLN A 83 12.14 9.99 13.82
N PHE A 84 11.14 10.34 12.97
CA PHE A 84 11.31 11.16 11.77
C PHE A 84 10.97 12.63 12.03
N GLU A 85 11.21 13.11 13.21
CA GLU A 85 11.02 14.50 13.59
C GLU A 85 12.29 15.31 13.32
N ASP A 86 12.17 16.42 12.61
CA ASP A 86 13.21 17.44 12.60
C ASP A 86 13.12 18.25 13.89
N LYS A 87 14.05 17.99 14.80
CA LYS A 87 14.07 18.63 16.12
C LYS A 87 14.27 20.14 16.06
N GLN A 88 14.91 20.66 15.00
CA GLN A 88 15.15 22.10 14.83
C GLN A 88 13.90 22.80 14.29
N ALA A 89 13.28 22.23 13.27
CA ALA A 89 12.09 22.79 12.65
C ALA A 89 10.77 22.41 13.35
N LYS A 90 10.79 21.47 14.30
CA LYS A 90 9.61 20.86 14.93
C LYS A 90 8.60 20.32 13.88
N ILE A 91 9.09 19.93 12.71
CA ILE A 91 8.29 19.40 11.62
C ILE A 91 8.48 17.89 11.55
N GLN A 92 7.40 17.15 11.50
CA GLN A 92 7.44 15.72 11.30
C GLN A 92 7.56 15.42 9.80
N LEU A 93 8.69 14.81 9.42
CA LEU A 93 8.95 14.42 8.05
C LEU A 93 8.21 13.11 7.74
N ASP A 94 7.49 13.09 6.62
CA ASP A 94 6.82 11.88 6.15
C ASP A 94 7.83 10.96 5.43
N PRO A 95 8.16 9.77 5.98
CA PRO A 95 9.11 8.85 5.34
C PRO A 95 8.63 8.30 4.01
N LEU A 96 7.32 8.35 3.72
CA LEU A 96 6.78 7.92 2.44
C LEU A 96 7.19 8.86 1.30
N ALA A 97 7.45 10.14 1.59
CA ALA A 97 7.80 11.14 0.58
C ALA A 97 9.04 10.71 -0.24
N SER A 98 10.10 10.23 0.41
CA SER A 98 11.30 9.79 -0.31
C SER A 98 11.07 8.54 -1.17
N ILE A 99 10.19 7.64 -0.73
CA ILE A 99 9.80 6.45 -1.50
C ILE A 99 8.99 6.87 -2.74
N THR A 100 8.00 7.75 -2.56
CA THR A 100 7.16 8.20 -3.68
C THR A 100 7.94 9.05 -4.68
N VAL A 101 8.89 9.87 -4.23
CA VAL A 101 9.81 10.60 -5.12
C VAL A 101 10.64 9.62 -5.95
N ALA A 102 11.21 8.56 -5.34
CA ALA A 102 11.95 7.55 -6.09
C ALA A 102 11.06 6.83 -7.13
N LEU A 103 9.79 6.60 -6.82
CA LEU A 103 8.81 6.05 -7.77
C LEU A 103 8.43 7.03 -8.88
N SER A 104 8.48 8.34 -8.64
CA SER A 104 8.13 9.36 -9.64
C SER A 104 9.24 9.57 -10.68
N ASN A 105 10.49 9.23 -10.34
CA ASN A 105 11.68 9.44 -11.18
C ASN A 105 11.86 8.32 -12.23
N LEU A 106 10.80 7.98 -12.96
CA LEU A 106 10.88 7.10 -14.12
C LEU A 106 11.28 7.89 -15.35
N SER A 107 12.20 7.33 -16.13
CA SER A 107 12.78 7.99 -17.31
C SER A 107 11.87 7.93 -18.54
N SER A 108 10.96 6.95 -18.59
CA SER A 108 10.00 6.77 -19.68
C SER A 108 8.67 6.18 -19.21
N ASP A 109 7.62 6.36 -19.99
CA ASP A 109 6.30 5.75 -19.74
C ASP A 109 6.30 4.21 -19.85
N ASP A 110 7.32 3.65 -20.50
CA ASP A 110 7.53 2.20 -20.61
C ASP A 110 8.06 1.57 -19.31
N GLU A 111 8.57 2.39 -18.40
CA GLU A 111 9.06 1.91 -17.11
C GLU A 111 7.91 1.84 -16.10
N LYS A 112 7.80 0.71 -15.41
CA LYS A 112 6.81 0.50 -14.35
C LYS A 112 7.48 -0.07 -13.12
N ILE A 113 7.06 0.40 -11.95
CA ILE A 113 7.62 -0.04 -10.67
C ILE A 113 6.49 -0.40 -9.72
N CYS A 114 6.67 -1.51 -9.00
CA CYS A 114 5.75 -1.93 -7.96
C CYS A 114 6.52 -2.26 -6.69
N ILE A 115 6.14 -1.66 -5.58
CA ILE A 115 6.57 -2.04 -4.23
C ILE A 115 5.44 -2.85 -3.61
N GLN A 116 5.70 -4.12 -3.37
CA GLN A 116 4.73 -5.08 -2.85
C GLN A 116 5.12 -5.48 -1.43
N ILE A 117 4.24 -5.21 -0.47
CA ILE A 117 4.40 -5.53 0.94
C ILE A 117 3.35 -6.57 1.32
N VAL A 118 3.75 -7.82 1.38
CA VAL A 118 2.87 -8.92 1.77
C VAL A 118 2.94 -9.10 3.27
N VAL A 119 1.79 -9.02 3.94
CA VAL A 119 1.65 -9.00 5.40
C VAL A 119 0.78 -10.15 5.86
N ARG A 120 1.16 -10.74 6.99
CA ARG A 120 0.39 -11.77 7.68
C ARG A 120 0.58 -11.66 9.19
N PRO A 121 -0.46 -11.76 10.03
CA PRO A 121 -0.31 -11.76 11.47
C PRO A 121 0.63 -12.87 11.94
N LEU A 122 1.52 -12.53 12.86
CA LEU A 122 2.45 -13.49 13.45
C LEU A 122 1.70 -14.40 14.43
N HIS A 123 1.95 -15.72 14.34
CA HIS A 123 1.31 -16.66 15.24
C HIS A 123 1.87 -16.52 16.68
N GLU A 124 1.01 -16.56 17.70
CA GLU A 124 1.32 -16.35 19.11
C GLU A 124 2.50 -17.21 19.65
N LYS A 125 2.66 -18.42 19.12
CA LYS A 125 3.81 -19.29 19.47
C LYS A 125 5.17 -18.63 19.21
N TRP A 126 5.27 -17.81 18.17
CA TRP A 126 6.50 -17.11 17.84
C TRP A 126 6.80 -15.95 18.78
N ARG A 127 5.76 -15.23 19.24
CA ARG A 127 5.89 -14.21 20.27
C ARG A 127 6.52 -14.79 21.54
N LYS A 128 6.10 -15.98 21.95
CA LYS A 128 6.70 -16.68 23.10
C LYS A 128 8.19 -16.99 22.90
N VAL A 129 8.61 -17.31 21.66
CA VAL A 129 10.03 -17.50 21.32
C VAL A 129 10.81 -16.20 21.47
N PHE A 130 10.31 -15.09 20.96
CA PHE A 130 10.93 -13.76 21.12
C PHE A 130 11.11 -13.38 22.59
N VAL A 131 10.06 -13.57 23.40
CA VAL A 131 10.12 -13.31 24.86
C VAL A 131 11.20 -14.16 25.53
N LYS A 132 11.36 -15.43 25.13
CA LYS A 132 12.45 -16.29 25.64
C LYS A 132 13.82 -15.76 25.24
N CYS A 133 14.00 -15.33 23.99
CA CYS A 133 15.26 -14.73 23.52
C CYS A 133 15.62 -13.48 24.34
N ILE A 134 14.68 -12.60 24.61
CA ILE A 134 14.87 -11.40 25.44
C ILE A 134 15.28 -11.79 26.86
N LYS A 135 14.64 -12.80 27.46
CA LYS A 135 15.02 -13.29 28.81
C LYS A 135 16.45 -13.82 28.86
N ILE A 136 16.92 -14.48 27.80
CA ILE A 136 18.29 -14.98 27.69
C ILE A 136 19.27 -13.81 27.57
N MET A 137 18.95 -12.80 26.74
CA MET A 137 19.76 -11.59 26.59
C MET A 137 19.90 -10.82 27.90
N ARG A 138 18.83 -10.70 28.70
CA ARG A 138 18.85 -10.07 30.02
C ARG A 138 19.76 -10.75 31.05
N LYS A 139 19.96 -12.08 30.93
CA LYS A 139 20.82 -12.85 31.81
C LYS A 139 22.31 -12.73 31.44
N GLY A 140 22.66 -11.87 30.48
CA GLY A 140 24.05 -11.72 30.04
C GLY A 140 24.59 -12.91 29.23
N LEU A 141 23.79 -13.95 29.04
CA LEU A 141 24.12 -15.10 28.21
C LEU A 141 23.96 -14.68 26.73
N PHE A 142 24.94 -13.91 26.26
CA PHE A 142 25.04 -13.60 24.84
C PHE A 142 25.48 -14.87 24.08
N LEU A 143 24.54 -15.70 23.74
CA LEU A 143 24.68 -16.57 22.60
C LEU A 143 25.04 -15.70 21.40
N ASN A 144 26.15 -16.02 20.76
CA ASN A 144 26.64 -15.30 19.60
C ASN A 144 25.46 -15.01 18.67
N ILE A 145 25.17 -13.72 18.44
CA ILE A 145 23.96 -13.25 17.73
C ILE A 145 23.84 -13.94 16.37
N GLU A 146 24.96 -14.26 15.72
CA GLU A 146 25.00 -15.04 14.49
C GLU A 146 24.44 -16.46 14.61
N THR A 147 24.66 -17.13 15.74
CA THR A 147 24.13 -18.49 15.97
C THR A 147 22.64 -18.47 16.27
N LEU A 148 22.15 -17.48 16.99
CA LEU A 148 20.71 -17.22 17.16
C LEU A 148 20.05 -16.83 15.84
N GLN A 149 20.69 -15.99 15.02
CA GLN A 149 20.20 -15.64 13.69
C GLN A 149 20.11 -16.84 12.76
N LYS A 150 21.17 -17.65 12.69
CA LYS A 150 21.22 -18.84 11.82
C LYS A 150 20.19 -19.89 12.26
N ALA A 151 20.01 -20.08 13.54
CA ALA A 151 19.06 -21.01 14.09
C ALA A 151 17.62 -20.50 13.96
N TYR A 152 17.40 -19.20 14.16
CA TYR A 152 16.13 -18.52 13.95
C TYR A 152 15.73 -18.50 12.47
N ALA A 153 16.65 -18.15 11.57
CA ALA A 153 16.45 -18.20 10.14
C ALA A 153 16.15 -19.64 9.66
N LYS A 154 16.80 -20.63 10.24
CA LYS A 154 16.58 -22.05 9.91
C LYS A 154 15.21 -22.53 10.41
N ALA A 155 14.78 -22.14 11.61
CA ALA A 155 13.46 -22.45 12.16
C ALA A 155 12.33 -21.75 11.37
N PHE A 156 12.57 -20.53 10.90
CA PHE A 156 11.61 -19.77 10.08
C PHE A 156 11.51 -20.29 8.65
N CYS A 157 12.63 -20.80 8.08
CA CYS A 157 12.69 -21.31 6.72
C CYS A 157 12.15 -22.72 6.54
N ASN A 158 12.21 -23.54 7.57
CA ASN A 158 11.82 -24.94 7.47
C ASN A 158 10.42 -25.16 8.03
N ARG A 159 9.46 -25.21 7.11
CA ARG A 159 8.05 -25.51 7.38
C ARG A 159 7.79 -27.02 7.59
N ASN A 160 8.80 -27.88 7.40
CA ASN A 160 8.68 -29.32 7.58
C ASN A 160 8.84 -29.70 9.05
N LEU A 161 7.79 -30.29 9.62
CA LEU A 161 7.66 -30.67 11.03
C LEU A 161 8.79 -31.60 11.51
N PHE A 162 9.33 -32.45 10.61
CA PHE A 162 10.39 -33.44 10.92
C PHE A 162 11.75 -32.83 11.26
N ILE A 163 12.08 -31.67 10.71
CA ILE A 163 13.34 -30.98 11.02
C ILE A 163 13.25 -30.19 12.33
N ARG A 164 12.05 -29.88 12.80
CA ARG A 164 11.81 -29.24 14.10
C ARG A 164 12.18 -30.14 15.29
N PHE A 165 12.03 -31.45 15.17
CA PHE A 165 12.39 -32.39 16.21
C PHE A 165 13.89 -32.78 16.20
N GLY A 166 14.55 -32.72 15.05
CA GLY A 166 15.98 -33.06 14.92
C GLY A 166 16.95 -31.96 15.35
N ILE A 167 16.51 -30.71 15.42
CA ILE A 167 17.37 -29.57 15.78
C ILE A 167 17.35 -29.29 17.30
N PHE A 168 16.31 -29.73 18.01
CA PHE A 168 16.19 -29.52 19.45
C PHE A 168 17.35 -30.12 20.28
N PRO A 169 17.83 -31.36 20.02
CA PRO A 169 19.01 -31.90 20.70
C PRO A 169 20.32 -31.20 20.32
N ILE A 170 20.47 -30.73 19.07
CA ILE A 170 21.65 -29.96 18.65
C ILE A 170 21.72 -28.60 19.39
N TYR A 171 20.58 -27.99 19.73
CA TYR A 171 20.50 -26.77 20.55
C TYR A 171 21.00 -27.01 21.98
N ILE A 172 20.64 -28.14 22.56
CA ILE A 172 21.09 -28.53 23.91
C ILE A 172 22.58 -28.81 23.90
N PHE A 173 23.10 -29.46 22.85
CA PHE A 173 24.53 -29.76 22.71
C PHE A 173 25.38 -28.49 22.55
N PHE A 174 24.98 -27.54 21.73
CA PHE A 174 25.69 -26.26 21.60
C PHE A 174 25.49 -25.35 22.84
N TRP A 175 24.38 -25.46 23.55
CA TRP A 175 24.17 -24.82 24.83
C TRP A 175 25.15 -25.31 25.90
N PHE A 176 25.41 -26.62 25.96
CA PHE A 176 26.41 -27.23 26.83
C PHE A 176 27.86 -26.85 26.44
N GLN A 177 28.20 -26.83 25.16
CA GLN A 177 29.54 -26.40 24.72
C GLN A 177 29.81 -24.93 24.98
N GLY A 178 28.81 -24.04 24.87
CA GLY A 178 28.93 -22.62 25.18
C GLY A 178 29.21 -22.31 26.64
N ILE A 179 28.72 -23.17 27.56
CA ILE A 179 29.01 -23.08 28.99
C ILE A 179 30.47 -23.50 29.30
N PHE A 180 31.00 -24.46 28.58
CA PHE A 180 32.40 -24.92 28.80
C PHE A 180 33.45 -24.04 28.08
N ALA A 181 33.11 -23.38 26.99
CA ALA A 181 34.05 -22.49 26.30
C ALA A 181 34.18 -21.10 26.94
N GLY A 182 33.25 -20.72 27.80
CA GLY A 182 33.26 -19.41 28.52
C GLY A 182 34.24 -19.33 29.69
N THR A 183 34.94 -20.39 30.07
CA THR A 183 35.80 -20.44 31.22
C THR A 183 37.31 -20.41 30.93
N LYS A 184 37.75 -20.22 29.69
CA LYS A 184 39.18 -20.24 29.32
C LYS A 184 39.75 -19.08 28.54
N ILE A 185 39.17 -17.87 28.64
CA ILE A 185 39.85 -16.67 28.14
C ILE A 185 39.81 -15.59 29.22
N PHE A 186 40.54 -15.83 30.29
CA PHE A 186 40.92 -14.81 31.22
C PHE A 186 42.40 -15.06 31.54
N ASP A 187 43.28 -14.58 30.66
CA ASP A 187 44.60 -14.08 31.05
C ASP A 187 45.33 -13.44 29.87
N ARG A 188 45.97 -12.30 30.17
CA ARG A 188 46.92 -11.52 29.39
C ARG A 188 46.40 -10.40 28.50
N SER A 189 46.27 -9.19 29.07
CA SER A 189 47.26 -8.12 28.86
C SER A 189 46.83 -6.86 29.62
N ILE A 190 47.62 -6.50 30.62
CA ILE A 190 47.55 -5.20 31.32
C ILE A 190 48.33 -4.22 30.44
N ALA A 191 47.65 -3.48 29.60
CA ALA A 191 48.12 -2.22 29.02
C ALA A 191 46.93 -1.47 28.38
N ASN A 192 46.66 -0.26 28.81
CA ASN A 192 45.62 0.70 28.41
C ASN A 192 44.24 0.50 29.05
N LYS A 193 44.16 0.74 30.36
CA LYS A 193 42.90 0.58 31.11
C LYS A 193 41.85 1.65 30.84
N GLU A 194 42.21 2.87 30.46
CA GLU A 194 41.22 3.97 30.31
C GLU A 194 40.38 3.85 29.00
N GLY A 195 41.00 3.63 27.86
CA GLY A 195 40.26 3.46 26.59
C GLY A 195 39.44 2.19 26.53
N LEU A 196 39.88 1.13 27.22
CA LEU A 196 39.12 -0.16 27.29
C LEU A 196 37.87 -0.04 28.18
N VAL A 197 37.93 0.80 29.23
CA VAL A 197 36.77 1.02 30.11
C VAL A 197 35.70 1.83 29.41
N GLU A 198 36.03 2.88 28.67
CA GLU A 198 35.08 3.66 27.87
C GLU A 198 34.43 2.82 26.76
N GLU A 199 35.22 2.01 26.07
CA GLU A 199 34.71 1.09 25.03
C GLU A 199 33.81 0.00 25.64
N GLN A 200 34.12 -0.51 26.82
CA GLN A 200 33.25 -1.48 27.51
C GLN A 200 31.96 -0.84 28.02
N ILE A 201 32.01 0.37 28.57
CA ILE A 201 30.82 1.11 29.02
C ILE A 201 29.95 1.44 27.83
N SER A 202 30.50 1.92 26.72
CA SER A 202 29.78 2.19 25.50
C SER A 202 29.08 0.94 24.95
N LYS A 203 29.80 -0.18 24.87
CA LYS A 203 29.23 -1.48 24.43
C LYS A 203 28.15 -2.02 25.38
N GLN A 204 28.26 -1.75 26.67
CA GLN A 204 27.25 -2.15 27.66
C GLN A 204 25.99 -1.32 27.53
N HIS A 205 26.13 -0.02 27.34
CA HIS A 205 25.01 0.91 27.11
C HIS A 205 24.27 0.61 25.79
N GLU A 206 24.99 0.31 24.70
CA GLU A 206 24.41 -0.14 23.44
C GLU A 206 23.61 -1.44 23.60
N LYS A 207 24.09 -2.37 24.42
CA LYS A 207 23.38 -3.63 24.70
C LYS A 207 22.10 -3.41 25.48
N GLU A 208 22.12 -2.55 26.49
CA GLU A 208 20.95 -2.25 27.31
C GLU A 208 19.87 -1.54 26.46
N THR A 209 20.26 -0.56 25.65
CA THR A 209 19.35 0.12 24.71
C THR A 209 18.75 -0.85 23.69
N ALA A 210 19.52 -1.79 23.18
CA ALA A 210 19.04 -2.81 22.24
C ALA A 210 18.02 -3.76 22.89
N ILE A 211 18.22 -4.15 24.16
CA ILE A 211 17.28 -4.98 24.91
C ILE A 211 15.96 -4.24 25.14
N VAL A 212 16.02 -2.97 25.55
CA VAL A 212 14.83 -2.13 25.76
C VAL A 212 14.05 -1.97 24.45
N ALA A 213 14.75 -1.69 23.35
CA ALA A 213 14.15 -1.56 22.03
C ALA A 213 13.46 -2.88 21.56
N ALA A 214 14.10 -4.02 21.84
CA ALA A 214 13.53 -5.34 21.53
C ALA A 214 12.28 -5.65 22.36
N ILE A 215 12.28 -5.28 23.64
CA ILE A 215 11.11 -5.44 24.52
C ILE A 215 9.93 -4.61 24.00
N ASP A 216 10.17 -3.36 23.66
CA ASP A 216 9.15 -2.49 23.11
C ASP A 216 8.59 -3.02 21.80
N LYS A 217 9.44 -3.52 20.90
CA LYS A 217 8.99 -4.15 19.63
C LYS A 217 8.08 -5.34 19.90
N VAL A 218 8.47 -6.26 20.78
CA VAL A 218 7.73 -7.51 21.06
C VAL A 218 6.46 -7.26 21.88
N GLY A 219 6.39 -6.14 22.60
CA GLY A 219 5.20 -5.71 23.33
C GLY A 219 4.01 -5.35 22.43
N LYS A 220 4.24 -5.07 21.14
CA LYS A 220 3.24 -4.66 20.17
C LYS A 220 2.76 -5.82 19.30
N LEU A 221 1.75 -5.57 18.46
CA LEU A 221 1.28 -6.55 17.47
C LEU A 221 2.36 -6.80 16.44
N LEU A 222 2.65 -8.07 16.19
CA LEU A 222 3.72 -8.52 15.30
C LEU A 222 3.14 -9.15 14.03
N TYR A 223 3.81 -8.87 12.91
CA TYR A 223 3.44 -9.34 11.59
C TYR A 223 4.65 -9.96 10.89
N GLU A 224 4.40 -11.05 10.16
CA GLU A 224 5.33 -11.55 9.14
C GLU A 224 5.20 -10.67 7.89
N VAL A 225 6.31 -10.15 7.41
CA VAL A 225 6.35 -9.21 6.29
C VAL A 225 7.33 -9.67 5.23
N ASN A 226 6.97 -9.48 3.96
CA ASN A 226 7.86 -9.69 2.83
C ASN A 226 7.75 -8.49 1.89
N ILE A 227 8.82 -7.73 1.73
CA ILE A 227 8.88 -6.56 0.85
C ILE A 227 9.59 -6.93 -0.42
N ARG A 228 8.97 -6.61 -1.54
CA ARG A 228 9.48 -6.88 -2.89
C ARG A 228 9.33 -5.64 -3.74
N ILE A 229 10.41 -5.26 -4.42
CA ILE A 229 10.43 -4.19 -5.41
C ILE A 229 10.54 -4.86 -6.77
N VAL A 230 9.62 -4.55 -7.68
CA VAL A 230 9.54 -5.14 -9.02
C VAL A 230 9.65 -4.02 -10.04
N TYR A 231 10.60 -4.15 -10.95
CA TYR A 231 10.85 -3.18 -11.98
C TYR A 231 10.68 -3.79 -13.38
N PHE A 232 9.84 -3.16 -14.17
CA PHE A 232 9.55 -3.51 -15.56
C PHE A 232 10.18 -2.46 -16.47
N SER A 233 10.85 -2.89 -17.52
CA SER A 233 11.41 -2.02 -18.54
C SER A 233 11.65 -2.80 -19.82
N LYS A 234 11.49 -2.16 -20.95
CA LYS A 234 11.83 -2.72 -22.28
C LYS A 234 13.32 -2.92 -22.48
N SER A 235 14.18 -2.27 -21.68
CA SER A 235 15.62 -2.44 -21.76
C SER A 235 16.02 -3.90 -21.54
N LYS A 236 16.86 -4.45 -22.43
CA LYS A 236 17.45 -5.79 -22.28
C LYS A 236 18.67 -5.78 -21.35
N ASN A 237 19.20 -4.60 -21.00
CA ASN A 237 20.39 -4.49 -20.16
C ASN A 237 20.05 -4.75 -18.68
N ARG A 238 20.42 -5.94 -18.22
CA ARG A 238 20.20 -6.38 -16.83
C ARG A 238 20.91 -5.49 -15.79
N MET A 239 22.08 -4.96 -16.14
CA MET A 239 22.87 -4.12 -15.23
C MET A 239 22.18 -2.77 -14.99
N GLN A 240 21.65 -2.15 -16.04
CA GLN A 240 20.87 -0.90 -15.92
C GLN A 240 19.61 -1.13 -15.08
N LYS A 241 18.87 -2.23 -15.31
CA LYS A 241 17.72 -2.58 -14.48
C LYS A 241 18.11 -2.78 -13.01
N ALA A 242 19.25 -3.40 -12.74
CA ALA A 242 19.73 -3.60 -11.37
C ALA A 242 20.11 -2.29 -10.69
N LEU A 243 20.79 -1.38 -11.39
CA LEU A 243 21.09 -0.04 -10.86
C LEU A 243 19.81 0.73 -10.53
N LYS A 244 18.81 0.68 -11.39
CA LYS A 244 17.50 1.32 -11.13
C LYS A 244 16.80 0.74 -9.90
N LEU A 245 16.84 -0.58 -9.72
CA LEU A 245 16.33 -1.22 -8.49
C LEU A 245 17.08 -0.76 -7.24
N HIS A 246 18.40 -0.55 -7.31
CA HIS A 246 19.17 -0.01 -6.19
C HIS A 246 18.77 1.43 -5.86
N GLU A 247 18.54 2.26 -6.89
CA GLU A 247 18.00 3.62 -6.71
C GLU A 247 16.66 3.61 -5.96
N ILE A 248 15.72 2.77 -6.40
CA ILE A 248 14.36 2.67 -5.81
C ILE A 248 14.41 2.08 -4.39
N ALA A 249 15.36 1.21 -4.11
CA ALA A 249 15.54 0.64 -2.79
C ALA A 249 16.31 1.55 -1.82
N ALA A 250 17.03 2.55 -2.33
CA ALA A 250 17.83 3.46 -1.51
C ALA A 250 17.04 4.20 -0.42
N PRO A 251 15.81 4.71 -0.66
CA PRO A 251 14.98 5.33 0.37
C PRO A 251 14.69 4.44 1.57
N PHE A 252 14.70 3.13 1.41
CA PHE A 252 14.48 2.21 2.55
C PHE A 252 15.62 2.26 3.58
N LYS A 253 16.80 2.79 3.22
CA LYS A 253 17.89 2.99 4.18
C LYS A 253 17.57 4.05 5.24
N GLN A 254 16.63 4.96 5.01
CA GLN A 254 16.18 5.93 6.01
C GLN A 254 15.59 5.29 7.28
N PHE A 255 15.09 4.04 7.16
CA PHE A 255 14.54 3.28 8.28
C PHE A 255 15.62 2.58 9.12
N ASN A 256 16.91 2.71 8.76
CA ASN A 256 18.00 2.09 9.49
C ASN A 256 18.27 2.85 10.79
N ILE A 257 18.45 2.09 11.86
CA ILE A 257 18.97 2.58 13.15
C ILE A 257 20.35 1.93 13.32
N PRO A 258 21.43 2.74 13.46
CA PRO A 258 22.74 2.21 13.78
C PRO A 258 22.67 1.28 15.00
N HIS A 259 23.40 0.18 14.98
CA HIS A 259 23.48 -0.84 16.06
C HIS A 259 22.16 -1.60 16.38
N LEU A 260 21.05 -1.33 15.67
CA LEU A 260 19.79 -2.08 15.84
C LEU A 260 19.42 -2.84 14.57
N ASN A 261 18.71 -2.18 13.66
CA ASN A 261 18.22 -2.87 12.46
C ASN A 261 18.02 -1.90 11.29
N GLY A 262 17.87 -2.45 10.12
CA GLY A 262 17.61 -1.70 8.89
C GLY A 262 17.29 -2.62 7.71
N PHE A 263 17.16 -2.01 6.53
CA PHE A 263 16.89 -2.75 5.31
C PHE A 263 18.14 -2.90 4.44
N ARG A 264 18.25 -4.07 3.80
CA ARG A 264 19.22 -4.35 2.75
C ARG A 264 18.55 -5.14 1.63
N ILE A 265 19.05 -5.00 0.42
CA ILE A 265 18.67 -5.88 -0.68
C ILE A 265 19.27 -7.27 -0.44
N LYS A 266 18.41 -8.26 -0.34
CA LYS A 266 18.83 -9.64 -0.10
C LYS A 266 19.33 -10.32 -1.37
N LYS A 267 18.57 -10.19 -2.46
CA LYS A 267 18.85 -10.81 -3.75
C LYS A 267 18.01 -10.15 -4.84
N ILE A 268 18.64 -9.89 -5.97
CA ILE A 268 17.99 -9.48 -7.19
C ILE A 268 17.75 -10.71 -8.06
N LYS A 269 16.55 -10.89 -8.57
CA LYS A 269 16.10 -12.03 -9.35
C LYS A 269 15.29 -11.59 -10.56
N ASP A 270 15.35 -12.38 -11.59
CA ASP A 270 14.56 -12.32 -12.80
C ASP A 270 13.87 -13.67 -13.11
N GLY A 271 13.14 -13.72 -14.21
CA GLY A 271 12.56 -14.93 -14.75
C GLY A 271 11.23 -15.37 -14.14
N ARG A 272 10.66 -16.42 -14.71
CA ARG A 272 9.30 -16.93 -14.44
C ARG A 272 8.99 -17.13 -12.95
N VAL A 273 9.96 -17.61 -12.18
CA VAL A 273 9.74 -17.90 -10.74
C VAL A 273 9.58 -16.62 -9.94
N ALA A 274 10.35 -15.56 -10.23
CA ALA A 274 10.22 -14.26 -9.58
C ALA A 274 8.89 -13.60 -9.94
N THR A 275 8.53 -13.62 -11.22
CA THR A 275 7.25 -13.14 -11.75
C THR A 275 6.06 -13.84 -11.08
N LYS A 276 6.06 -15.17 -11.06
CA LYS A 276 4.98 -15.95 -10.42
C LYS A 276 4.83 -15.64 -8.92
N ARG A 277 5.92 -15.36 -8.22
CA ARG A 277 5.87 -14.94 -6.81
C ARG A 277 5.25 -13.57 -6.61
N PHE A 278 5.51 -12.65 -7.50
CA PHE A 278 4.89 -11.33 -7.52
C PHE A 278 3.40 -11.46 -7.78
N GLN A 279 3.00 -12.12 -8.86
CA GLN A 279 1.59 -12.32 -9.23
C GLN A 279 0.79 -13.00 -8.13
N GLN A 280 1.32 -14.05 -7.52
CA GLN A 280 0.65 -14.80 -6.45
C GLN A 280 0.82 -14.20 -5.05
N ARG A 281 1.57 -13.09 -4.92
CA ARG A 281 1.87 -12.47 -3.63
C ARG A 281 2.40 -13.48 -2.63
N THR A 282 3.32 -14.35 -3.10
CA THR A 282 3.87 -15.43 -2.28
C THR A 282 4.81 -14.87 -1.22
N MET A 283 4.60 -15.29 0.02
CA MET A 283 5.49 -14.97 1.12
C MET A 283 6.58 -16.03 1.25
N ARG A 284 7.85 -15.63 1.15
CA ARG A 284 8.99 -16.53 1.30
C ARG A 284 10.06 -15.91 2.18
N ARG A 285 10.45 -16.61 3.24
CA ARG A 285 11.42 -16.12 4.23
C ARG A 285 11.05 -14.73 4.72
N PRO A 286 9.84 -14.55 5.26
CA PRO A 286 9.41 -13.28 5.80
C PRO A 286 10.31 -12.88 6.98
N PHE A 287 10.36 -11.61 7.26
CA PHE A 287 10.91 -11.05 8.49
C PHE A 287 9.76 -10.49 9.34
N VAL A 288 10.04 -10.14 10.60
CA VAL A 288 9.00 -9.68 11.53
C VAL A 288 9.13 -8.18 11.77
N LEU A 289 8.01 -7.50 11.56
CA LEU A 289 7.82 -6.10 11.95
C LEU A 289 6.67 -6.00 12.95
N ASN A 290 6.71 -4.97 13.81
CA ASN A 290 5.54 -4.60 14.60
C ASN A 290 4.63 -3.67 13.81
N ILE A 291 3.45 -3.36 14.38
CA ILE A 291 2.45 -2.53 13.71
C ILE A 291 2.94 -1.10 13.43
N GLU A 292 3.74 -0.50 14.32
CA GLU A 292 4.28 0.86 14.12
C GLU A 292 5.34 0.90 13.02
N GLU A 293 6.23 -0.09 12.96
CA GLU A 293 7.23 -0.24 11.92
C GLU A 293 6.54 -0.40 10.55
N LEU A 294 5.48 -1.22 10.49
CA LEU A 294 4.72 -1.45 9.27
C LEU A 294 3.99 -0.18 8.82
N ALA A 295 3.34 0.52 9.75
CA ALA A 295 2.66 1.79 9.47
C ALA A 295 3.63 2.89 9.03
N THR A 296 4.88 2.86 9.51
CA THR A 296 5.92 3.81 9.10
C THR A 296 6.34 3.59 7.64
N ILE A 297 6.40 2.33 7.19
CA ILE A 297 6.81 1.98 5.82
C ILE A 297 5.67 2.23 4.83
N TYR A 298 4.43 1.97 5.25
CA TYR A 298 3.26 2.08 4.39
C TYR A 298 2.10 2.75 5.13
N HIS A 299 1.68 3.88 4.62
CA HIS A 299 0.45 4.60 4.95
C HIS A 299 -0.04 5.34 3.71
N LEU A 300 -1.25 5.84 3.71
CA LEU A 300 -1.71 6.69 2.63
C LEU A 300 -1.07 8.09 2.77
N PRO A 301 -0.63 8.71 1.66
CA PRO A 301 0.06 9.99 1.71
C PRO A 301 -0.87 11.09 2.24
N ASN A 302 -0.34 11.91 3.13
CA ASN A 302 -1.00 13.13 3.55
C ASN A 302 -0.74 14.26 2.52
N ILE A 303 -1.51 15.34 2.60
CA ILE A 303 -1.35 16.55 1.76
C ILE A 303 0.08 17.13 1.81
N THR A 304 0.80 16.88 2.90
CA THR A 304 2.21 17.28 3.04
C THR A 304 3.17 16.55 2.11
N VAL A 305 2.77 15.42 1.54
CA VAL A 305 3.58 14.66 0.58
C VAL A 305 3.36 15.22 -0.83
N ALA A 306 4.05 16.31 -1.15
CA ALA A 306 3.98 16.97 -2.46
C ALA A 306 4.76 16.20 -3.53
N THR A 307 4.40 14.94 -3.81
CA THR A 307 5.03 14.14 -4.86
C THR A 307 4.27 14.28 -6.18
N PRO A 308 4.94 14.60 -7.29
CA PRO A 308 4.34 14.54 -8.61
C PRO A 308 3.79 13.13 -8.91
N LYS A 309 2.76 13.07 -9.77
CA LYS A 309 2.16 11.80 -10.22
C LYS A 309 1.29 11.06 -9.19
N ILE A 310 1.14 11.56 -7.95
CA ILE A 310 0.09 11.07 -7.04
C ILE A 310 -1.23 11.76 -7.37
N LEU A 311 -2.27 10.98 -7.61
CA LEU A 311 -3.61 11.51 -7.86
C LEU A 311 -4.30 11.81 -6.54
N TYR A 312 -4.37 13.10 -6.18
CA TYR A 312 -5.15 13.54 -5.03
C TYR A 312 -6.58 13.83 -5.43
N VAL A 313 -7.52 13.36 -4.64
CA VAL A 313 -8.95 13.69 -4.82
C VAL A 313 -9.15 15.16 -4.53
N ARG A 314 -9.56 15.92 -5.56
CA ARG A 314 -9.74 17.39 -5.46
C ARG A 314 -11.04 17.80 -4.80
N SER A 315 -12.05 16.92 -4.80
CA SER A 315 -13.37 17.18 -4.22
C SER A 315 -13.80 16.05 -3.31
N LYS A 316 -14.33 16.41 -2.15
CA LYS A 316 -14.90 15.43 -1.21
C LYS A 316 -16.21 14.90 -1.79
N LYS A 317 -16.30 13.58 -2.02
CA LYS A 317 -17.55 12.91 -2.35
C LYS A 317 -18.36 12.75 -1.06
N LEU A 318 -19.58 13.27 -1.05
CA LEU A 318 -20.50 13.16 0.07
C LEU A 318 -21.48 12.01 -0.16
N GLU A 319 -21.96 11.44 0.94
CA GLU A 319 -23.05 10.49 0.89
C GLU A 319 -24.31 11.16 0.33
N PRO A 320 -25.02 10.53 -0.62
CA PRO A 320 -26.26 11.09 -1.11
C PRO A 320 -27.28 11.20 0.03
N PRO A 321 -28.12 12.23 0.04
CA PRO A 321 -29.14 12.40 1.06
C PRO A 321 -30.13 11.23 1.06
N GLN A 322 -30.65 10.88 2.23
CA GLN A 322 -31.55 9.73 2.39
C GLN A 322 -32.85 9.86 1.60
N ASN A 323 -33.28 11.10 1.35
CA ASN A 323 -34.47 11.44 0.58
C ASN A 323 -34.20 11.70 -0.91
N LEU A 324 -33.05 11.24 -1.44
CA LEU A 324 -32.75 11.38 -2.86
C LEU A 324 -33.80 10.66 -3.72
N PRO A 325 -34.48 11.36 -4.66
CA PRO A 325 -35.46 10.73 -5.53
C PRO A 325 -34.79 9.73 -6.46
N ILE A 326 -35.00 8.43 -6.21
CA ILE A 326 -34.48 7.36 -7.04
C ILE A 326 -35.31 7.26 -8.32
N TYR A 327 -34.62 7.17 -9.46
CA TYR A 327 -35.25 7.13 -10.76
C TYR A 327 -36.31 6.03 -10.88
N SER A 328 -37.53 6.44 -11.20
CA SER A 328 -38.67 5.60 -11.61
C SER A 328 -39.18 6.13 -12.94
N PRO A 329 -39.33 5.27 -13.98
CA PRO A 329 -39.92 5.69 -15.24
C PRO A 329 -41.29 6.34 -15.00
N ASN A 330 -41.60 7.42 -15.72
CA ASN A 330 -42.84 8.18 -15.65
C ASN A 330 -43.02 9.12 -14.43
N GLU A 331 -42.33 8.91 -13.31
CA GLU A 331 -42.48 9.74 -12.11
C GLU A 331 -41.30 10.71 -11.92
N ILE A 332 -40.10 10.30 -12.32
CA ILE A 332 -38.86 11.02 -12.06
C ILE A 332 -38.12 11.23 -13.37
N VAL A 333 -37.71 12.47 -13.63
CA VAL A 333 -36.82 12.81 -14.75
C VAL A 333 -35.37 12.62 -14.35
N PRO A 334 -34.57 11.84 -15.07
CA PRO A 334 -33.19 11.53 -14.67
C PRO A 334 -32.30 12.77 -14.74
N LEU A 335 -31.54 13.01 -13.68
CA LEU A 335 -30.52 14.06 -13.60
C LEU A 335 -29.11 13.50 -13.58
N GLY A 336 -28.92 12.31 -13.03
CA GLY A 336 -27.60 11.74 -12.92
C GLY A 336 -27.57 10.37 -12.24
N ILE A 337 -26.34 9.93 -11.97
CA ILE A 337 -26.05 8.68 -11.26
C ILE A 337 -25.11 9.01 -10.11
N THR A 338 -25.42 8.52 -8.90
CA THR A 338 -24.51 8.66 -7.76
C THR A 338 -23.21 7.91 -8.00
N ASN A 339 -22.11 8.38 -7.43
CA ASN A 339 -20.82 7.72 -7.51
C ASN A 339 -20.11 7.64 -6.14
N PHE A 340 -20.89 7.55 -5.07
CA PHE A 340 -20.38 7.47 -3.72
C PHE A 340 -20.09 6.02 -3.33
N ARG A 341 -18.84 5.71 -2.98
CA ARG A 341 -18.36 4.37 -2.54
C ARG A 341 -18.78 3.22 -3.46
N GLY A 342 -18.76 3.46 -4.78
CA GLY A 342 -19.16 2.46 -5.79
C GLY A 342 -20.65 2.20 -5.90
N ASN A 343 -21.46 2.89 -5.11
CA ASN A 343 -22.92 2.78 -5.18
C ASN A 343 -23.45 3.67 -6.29
N LYS A 344 -24.01 3.06 -7.35
CA LYS A 344 -24.50 3.73 -8.56
C LYS A 344 -26.02 3.69 -8.58
N LEU A 345 -26.65 4.71 -8.01
CA LEU A 345 -28.11 4.90 -8.04
C LEU A 345 -28.45 5.98 -9.06
N LYS A 346 -29.35 5.69 -10.00
CA LYS A 346 -29.92 6.71 -10.87
C LYS A 346 -30.87 7.55 -10.01
N PHE A 347 -30.72 8.86 -10.09
CA PHE A 347 -31.58 9.80 -9.38
C PHE A 347 -32.08 10.89 -10.32
N GLY A 348 -33.10 11.59 -9.89
CA GLY A 348 -33.68 12.65 -10.72
C GLY A 348 -34.55 13.61 -9.94
N MET A 349 -35.39 14.33 -10.68
CA MET A 349 -36.33 15.31 -10.16
C MET A 349 -37.73 14.75 -10.29
N ASN A 350 -38.51 14.80 -9.20
CA ASN A 350 -39.92 14.40 -9.22
C ASN A 350 -40.79 15.43 -9.92
N ASN A 351 -42.00 15.07 -10.30
CA ASN A 351 -42.89 15.95 -11.06
C ASN A 351 -43.35 17.16 -10.26
N GLU A 352 -43.44 17.08 -8.94
CA GLU A 352 -43.83 18.22 -8.08
C GLU A 352 -42.74 19.28 -8.02
N ASP A 353 -41.46 18.85 -7.88
CA ASP A 353 -40.34 19.79 -7.86
C ASP A 353 -40.10 20.43 -9.24
N ARG A 354 -40.43 19.74 -10.32
CA ARG A 354 -40.38 20.32 -11.68
C ARG A 354 -41.34 21.47 -11.95
N ARG A 355 -42.41 21.54 -11.21
CA ARG A 355 -43.35 22.68 -11.30
C ARG A 355 -42.75 23.98 -10.76
N LYS A 356 -41.66 23.85 -9.95
CA LYS A 356 -40.83 24.98 -9.53
C LYS A 356 -39.79 25.22 -10.63
N HIS A 357 -39.43 26.47 -10.85
CA HIS A 357 -38.44 26.81 -11.88
C HIS A 357 -37.07 26.24 -11.55
N ALA A 358 -36.35 25.75 -12.57
CA ALA A 358 -34.97 25.28 -12.44
C ALA A 358 -34.02 26.19 -13.19
N TYR A 359 -32.92 26.56 -12.56
CA TYR A 359 -31.88 27.38 -13.15
C TYR A 359 -30.56 26.64 -13.16
N ILE A 360 -29.98 26.40 -14.37
CA ILE A 360 -28.76 25.61 -14.56
C ILE A 360 -27.62 26.55 -14.94
N ILE A 361 -26.61 26.63 -14.06
CA ILE A 361 -25.42 27.47 -14.26
C ILE A 361 -24.20 26.60 -14.46
N GLY A 362 -23.34 27.01 -15.38
CA GLY A 362 -22.04 26.38 -15.60
C GLY A 362 -21.25 27.05 -16.71
N LYS A 363 -19.94 26.89 -16.71
CA LYS A 363 -19.06 27.36 -17.81
C LYS A 363 -19.37 26.63 -19.12
N THR A 364 -18.99 27.21 -20.25
CA THR A 364 -19.06 26.57 -21.58
C THR A 364 -18.34 25.22 -21.54
N GLY A 365 -18.90 24.19 -22.18
CA GLY A 365 -18.34 22.85 -22.23
C GLY A 365 -18.59 21.97 -20.99
N MET A 366 -19.29 22.46 -19.94
CA MET A 366 -19.56 21.71 -18.71
C MET A 366 -20.81 20.80 -18.77
N GLY A 367 -21.43 20.67 -19.92
CA GLY A 367 -22.55 19.73 -20.13
C GLY A 367 -23.93 20.28 -19.79
N LYS A 368 -24.14 21.62 -19.65
CA LYS A 368 -25.47 22.20 -19.39
C LYS A 368 -26.51 21.80 -20.43
N SER A 369 -26.19 21.98 -21.72
CA SER A 369 -27.05 21.60 -22.84
C SER A 369 -27.33 20.10 -22.85
N THR A 370 -26.33 19.28 -22.59
CA THR A 370 -26.49 17.81 -22.51
C THR A 370 -27.46 17.41 -21.41
N LEU A 371 -27.39 18.06 -20.24
CA LEU A 371 -28.35 17.81 -19.16
C LEU A 371 -29.78 18.18 -19.56
N LEU A 372 -29.96 19.38 -20.14
CA LEU A 372 -31.27 19.83 -20.63
C LEU A 372 -31.84 18.89 -21.70
N MET A 373 -31.00 18.47 -22.66
CA MET A 373 -31.38 17.50 -23.70
C MET A 373 -31.84 16.18 -23.12
N ASN A 374 -31.12 15.62 -22.15
CA ASN A 374 -31.49 14.38 -21.49
C ASN A 374 -32.84 14.49 -20.75
N MET A 375 -33.11 15.65 -20.14
CA MET A 375 -34.41 15.91 -19.50
C MET A 375 -35.51 15.97 -20.54
N ILE A 376 -35.30 16.67 -21.67
CA ILE A 376 -36.26 16.81 -22.79
C ILE A 376 -36.57 15.42 -23.39
N PHE A 377 -35.53 14.62 -23.66
CA PHE A 377 -35.70 13.26 -24.19
C PHE A 377 -36.53 12.38 -23.25
N ALA A 378 -36.24 12.44 -21.94
CA ALA A 378 -37.02 11.70 -20.95
C ALA A 378 -38.50 12.14 -20.94
N ASP A 379 -38.78 13.39 -21.14
CA ASP A 379 -40.17 13.90 -21.21
C ASP A 379 -40.87 13.45 -22.48
N ILE A 380 -40.22 13.56 -23.64
CA ILE A 380 -40.77 13.12 -24.92
C ILE A 380 -41.10 11.65 -24.87
N HIS A 381 -40.18 10.81 -24.36
CA HIS A 381 -40.39 9.36 -24.24
C HIS A 381 -41.46 8.99 -23.21
N ALA A 382 -41.66 9.80 -22.19
CA ALA A 382 -42.75 9.62 -21.21
C ALA A 382 -44.09 10.17 -21.69
N GLY A 383 -44.20 10.59 -22.94
CA GLY A 383 -45.46 11.12 -23.53
C GLY A 383 -45.84 12.56 -23.06
N ARG A 384 -44.88 13.28 -22.46
CA ARG A 384 -45.13 14.65 -21.95
C ARG A 384 -44.93 15.71 -23.04
N GLY A 385 -45.61 16.82 -22.89
CA GLY A 385 -45.41 18.02 -23.74
C GLY A 385 -44.11 18.72 -23.37
N VAL A 386 -43.37 19.20 -24.38
CA VAL A 386 -42.13 19.97 -24.22
C VAL A 386 -42.17 21.15 -25.14
N ALA A 387 -41.72 22.32 -24.63
CA ALA A 387 -41.42 23.48 -25.46
C ALA A 387 -39.94 23.83 -25.28
N LEU A 388 -39.20 23.89 -26.40
CA LEU A 388 -37.81 24.29 -26.42
C LEU A 388 -37.66 25.61 -27.18
N ILE A 389 -37.01 26.58 -26.56
CA ILE A 389 -36.60 27.82 -27.19
C ILE A 389 -35.08 27.84 -27.23
N ASP A 390 -34.52 27.72 -28.41
CA ASP A 390 -33.08 27.61 -28.63
C ASP A 390 -32.60 28.74 -29.56
N PRO A 391 -31.87 29.75 -29.04
CA PRO A 391 -31.36 30.84 -29.86
C PRO A 391 -30.29 30.46 -30.87
N HIS A 392 -29.73 29.27 -30.77
CA HIS A 392 -28.66 28.78 -31.64
C HIS A 392 -29.13 27.70 -32.65
N GLY A 393 -30.27 27.07 -32.44
CA GLY A 393 -30.86 26.07 -33.30
C GLY A 393 -30.31 24.63 -33.11
N ASP A 394 -29.07 24.47 -32.64
CA ASP A 394 -28.38 23.14 -32.54
C ASP A 394 -29.16 22.15 -31.66
N ALA A 395 -29.68 22.62 -30.53
CA ALA A 395 -30.43 21.77 -29.61
C ALA A 395 -31.82 21.42 -30.17
N ALA A 396 -32.46 22.31 -30.88
CA ALA A 396 -33.74 22.06 -31.52
C ALA A 396 -33.60 20.98 -32.61
N GLU A 397 -32.61 21.08 -33.50
CA GLU A 397 -32.32 20.04 -34.50
C GLU A 397 -32.05 18.66 -33.88
N MET A 398 -31.27 18.67 -32.79
CA MET A 398 -30.97 17.42 -32.09
C MET A 398 -32.22 16.77 -31.49
N VAL A 399 -33.14 17.57 -30.90
CA VAL A 399 -34.41 17.06 -30.35
C VAL A 399 -35.27 16.43 -31.41
N LEU A 400 -35.37 17.03 -32.59
CA LEU A 400 -36.14 16.47 -33.71
C LEU A 400 -35.73 15.04 -34.09
N ASN A 401 -34.42 14.76 -34.05
CA ASN A 401 -33.89 13.44 -34.36
C ASN A 401 -34.25 12.35 -33.31
N TYR A 402 -34.70 12.74 -32.14
CA TYR A 402 -35.04 11.84 -31.03
C TYR A 402 -36.56 11.73 -30.77
N VAL A 403 -37.39 12.38 -31.56
CA VAL A 403 -38.84 12.26 -31.45
C VAL A 403 -39.26 10.83 -31.89
N PRO A 404 -40.00 10.06 -31.06
CA PRO A 404 -40.54 8.77 -31.44
C PRO A 404 -41.47 8.87 -32.67
N SER A 405 -41.49 7.83 -33.50
CA SER A 405 -42.25 7.82 -34.75
C SER A 405 -43.76 8.04 -34.57
N ASP A 406 -44.30 7.58 -33.46
CA ASP A 406 -45.71 7.73 -33.06
C ASP A 406 -46.08 9.16 -32.65
N ARG A 407 -45.06 9.99 -32.38
CA ARG A 407 -45.23 11.40 -31.94
C ARG A 407 -44.77 12.44 -32.96
N ILE A 408 -44.35 12.05 -34.15
CA ILE A 408 -43.92 12.99 -35.21
C ILE A 408 -45.00 14.03 -35.55
N ASN A 409 -46.25 13.64 -35.56
CA ASN A 409 -47.36 14.52 -35.85
C ASN A 409 -47.68 15.55 -34.73
N ASP A 410 -47.11 15.33 -33.55
CA ASP A 410 -47.26 16.25 -32.41
C ASP A 410 -46.25 17.41 -32.43
N VAL A 411 -45.29 17.36 -33.39
CA VAL A 411 -44.17 18.32 -33.43
C VAL A 411 -44.60 19.58 -34.20
N ILE A 412 -44.38 20.71 -33.55
CA ILE A 412 -44.50 22.03 -34.17
C ILE A 412 -43.11 22.68 -34.15
N LEU A 413 -42.51 22.84 -35.34
CA LEU A 413 -41.26 23.53 -35.50
C LEU A 413 -41.55 24.94 -36.03
N PHE A 414 -41.07 25.97 -35.35
CA PHE A 414 -41.07 27.34 -35.79
C PHE A 414 -39.65 27.81 -35.96
N ASP A 415 -39.20 28.01 -37.18
CA ASP A 415 -37.89 28.50 -37.57
C ASP A 415 -38.09 29.80 -38.35
N PRO A 416 -37.87 31.00 -37.64
CA PRO A 416 -38.15 32.30 -38.20
C PRO A 416 -37.14 32.79 -39.26
#